data_5a3a43a2f6b1ef045667330b351a5101
#
_entry.id   5a3a43a2f6b1ef045667330b351a5101
#
_cell.length_a   1.000
_cell.length_b   1.000
_cell.length_c   1.000
_cell.angle_alpha   90.00
_cell.angle_beta   90.00
_cell.angle_gamma   90.00
#
_symmetry.space_group_name_H-M   'P 1'
#
loop_
_entity.id
_entity.type
_entity.pdbx_description
1 polymer ?
#
loop_
_entity_poly.entity_id
_entity_poly.type
_entity_poly.pdbx_seq_one_letter_code
_entity_poly.pdbx_strand_id
1 'polypeptide(L)'
;RAPENTADDTSHPNTAYGESKLQAEQYLRTVPDLHYVILRPTGVYGPRERDYFIMARSISRHIDFAVGYTPQEITFVYVRDLVQAIMKSLTAPGVERHAFFISDGQTYNSRAFSDLLRAELGNPWLLRICAPLWFLRAVCAVNGTICRLLGKTTTLNTDKYHILAQRNWRCDITPAIRLLGYTPQYSLQQGVQETVAWYKAHHWL
;
A
#
# COMPACT_ATOMS: atom_id res chain seq x y z
N ARG A 1 1.06 -4.79 21.11
CA ARG A 1 0.86 -4.16 19.79
C ARG A 1 1.99 -3.16 19.56
N ALA A 2 2.56 -3.12 18.36
CA ALA A 2 3.48 -2.06 17.97
C ALA A 2 2.71 -0.72 17.92
N PRO A 3 3.38 0.43 18.20
CA PRO A 3 2.74 1.73 18.08
C PRO A 3 2.34 2.03 16.63
N GLU A 4 1.40 2.94 16.44
CA GLU A 4 1.05 3.46 15.12
C GLU A 4 2.15 4.43 14.66
N ASN A 5 2.47 4.40 13.37
CA ASN A 5 3.37 5.38 12.78
C ASN A 5 2.64 6.72 12.64
N THR A 6 3.26 7.79 13.10
CA THR A 6 2.76 9.16 12.95
C THR A 6 3.51 9.88 11.83
N ALA A 7 2.91 10.91 11.24
CA ALA A 7 3.55 11.67 10.18
C ALA A 7 4.78 12.48 10.67
N ASP A 8 4.89 12.68 11.99
CA ASP A 8 6.00 13.38 12.64
C ASP A 8 7.16 12.44 13.03
N ASP A 9 6.94 11.11 12.93
CA ASP A 9 8.00 10.15 13.21
C ASP A 9 9.18 10.31 12.23
N THR A 10 10.39 10.17 12.75
CA THR A 10 11.58 10.18 11.91
C THR A 10 11.55 9.00 10.96
N SER A 11 11.46 9.29 9.66
CA SER A 11 11.43 8.27 8.61
C SER A 11 12.81 7.66 8.42
N HIS A 12 12.90 6.33 8.49
CA HIS A 12 14.11 5.56 8.20
C HIS A 12 13.84 4.60 7.04
N PRO A 13 13.81 5.11 5.78
CA PRO A 13 13.57 4.27 4.63
C PRO A 13 14.70 3.25 4.44
N ASN A 14 14.34 2.04 4.08
CA ASN A 14 15.26 0.93 3.79
C ASN A 14 15.18 0.49 2.33
N THR A 15 14.58 1.31 1.47
CA THR A 15 14.43 1.08 0.04
C THR A 15 14.81 2.33 -0.75
N ALA A 16 15.33 2.16 -1.96
CA ALA A 16 15.67 3.29 -2.84
C ALA A 16 14.44 4.18 -3.15
N TYR A 17 13.26 3.57 -3.29
CA TYR A 17 12.01 4.31 -3.45
C TYR A 17 11.70 5.16 -2.21
N GLY A 18 11.72 4.57 -1.03
CA GLY A 18 11.46 5.30 0.22
C GLY A 18 12.46 6.45 0.43
N GLU A 19 13.75 6.19 0.15
CA GLU A 19 14.80 7.21 0.22
C GLU A 19 14.51 8.40 -0.71
N SER A 20 14.15 8.12 -1.97
CA SER A 20 13.82 9.18 -2.94
C SER A 20 12.61 10.02 -2.50
N LYS A 21 11.61 9.40 -1.86
CA LYS A 21 10.44 10.12 -1.32
C LYS A 21 10.81 10.99 -0.12
N LEU A 22 11.64 10.46 0.78
CA LEU A 22 12.14 11.23 1.92
C LEU A 22 12.95 12.46 1.47
N GLN A 23 13.85 12.28 0.51
CA GLN A 23 14.63 13.39 -0.06
C GLN A 23 13.73 14.45 -0.71
N ALA A 24 12.68 14.03 -1.43
CA ALA A 24 11.71 14.96 -2.01
C ALA A 24 10.96 15.76 -0.92
N GLU A 25 10.53 15.11 0.16
CA GLU A 25 9.88 15.79 1.29
C GLU A 25 10.85 16.77 1.98
N GLN A 26 12.11 16.36 2.19
CA GLN A 26 13.14 17.22 2.78
C GLN A 26 13.39 18.44 1.89
N TYR A 27 13.50 18.25 0.57
CA TYR A 27 13.66 19.36 -0.38
C TYR A 27 12.51 20.35 -0.32
N LEU A 28 11.25 19.87 -0.33
CA LEU A 28 10.08 20.75 -0.20
C LEU A 28 10.14 21.62 1.06
N ARG A 29 10.64 21.08 2.17
CA ARG A 29 10.78 21.81 3.44
C ARG A 29 11.81 22.95 3.37
N THR A 30 12.81 22.85 2.48
CA THR A 30 13.84 23.88 2.30
C THR A 30 13.41 25.05 1.42
N VAL A 31 12.33 24.89 0.63
CA VAL A 31 11.86 25.95 -0.26
C VAL A 31 11.03 26.96 0.53
N PRO A 32 11.48 28.22 0.65
CA PRO A 32 10.69 29.27 1.32
C PRO A 32 9.40 29.54 0.56
N ASP A 33 8.38 29.98 1.26
CA ASP A 33 7.09 30.46 0.72
C ASP A 33 6.35 29.47 -0.20
N LEU A 34 6.80 28.22 -0.28
CA LEU A 34 6.09 27.17 -1.02
C LEU A 34 4.92 26.65 -0.19
N HIS A 35 3.71 26.77 -0.72
CA HIS A 35 2.52 26.15 -0.16
C HIS A 35 2.42 24.72 -0.65
N TYR A 36 2.48 23.76 0.26
CA TYR A 36 2.35 22.33 -0.06
C TYR A 36 1.71 21.56 1.09
N VAL A 37 1.10 20.45 0.75
CA VAL A 37 0.64 19.41 1.69
C VAL A 37 1.23 18.08 1.25
N ILE A 38 1.74 17.29 2.18
CA ILE A 38 2.26 15.96 1.91
C ILE A 38 1.22 14.94 2.31
N LEU A 39 0.75 14.15 1.35
CA LEU A 39 -0.12 13.00 1.63
C LEU A 39 0.70 11.71 1.52
N ARG A 40 0.67 10.90 2.56
CA ARG A 40 1.31 9.59 2.65
C ARG A 40 0.26 8.49 2.66
N PRO A 41 -0.28 8.12 1.49
CA PRO A 41 -1.28 7.05 1.43
C PRO A 41 -0.64 5.70 1.76
N THR A 42 -1.41 4.83 2.38
CA THR A 42 -1.04 3.44 2.63
C THR A 42 -1.25 2.59 1.39
N GLY A 43 -1.53 1.29 1.50
CA GLY A 43 -1.79 0.45 0.34
C GLY A 43 -3.00 0.92 -0.48
N VAL A 44 -2.73 1.72 -1.53
CA VAL A 44 -3.79 2.24 -2.41
C VAL A 44 -4.30 1.14 -3.32
N TYR A 45 -5.59 0.88 -3.31
CA TYR A 45 -6.23 -0.10 -4.18
C TYR A 45 -7.48 0.47 -4.85
N GLY A 46 -7.92 -0.18 -5.92
CA GLY A 46 -9.12 0.24 -6.66
C GLY A 46 -9.05 -0.12 -8.15
N PRO A 47 -10.01 0.34 -8.94
CA PRO A 47 -10.02 0.19 -10.39
C PRO A 47 -8.69 0.61 -11.05
N ARG A 48 -8.21 -0.17 -12.03
CA ARG A 48 -6.96 0.03 -12.80
C ARG A 48 -5.65 -0.18 -12.01
N GLU A 49 -5.72 -0.47 -10.73
CA GLU A 49 -4.52 -0.79 -9.96
C GLU A 49 -4.02 -2.20 -10.34
N ARG A 50 -2.71 -2.33 -10.56
CA ARG A 50 -2.12 -3.54 -11.17
C ARG A 50 -1.58 -4.55 -10.16
N ASP A 51 -1.05 -4.12 -9.03
CA ASP A 51 -0.43 -5.01 -8.05
C ASP A 51 -1.51 -5.88 -7.37
N TYR A 52 -2.62 -5.28 -6.96
CA TYR A 52 -3.77 -6.01 -6.41
C TYR A 52 -4.55 -6.79 -7.49
N PHE A 53 -4.53 -6.32 -8.74
CA PHE A 53 -5.03 -7.11 -9.86
C PHE A 53 -4.26 -8.41 -10.06
N ILE A 54 -2.92 -8.40 -9.94
CA ILE A 54 -2.10 -9.62 -10.02
C ILE A 54 -2.54 -10.61 -8.93
N MET A 55 -2.81 -10.13 -7.71
CA MET A 55 -3.35 -10.97 -6.63
C MET A 55 -4.73 -11.54 -6.99
N ALA A 56 -5.66 -10.71 -7.46
CA ALA A 56 -6.99 -11.16 -7.88
C ALA A 56 -6.92 -12.23 -8.99
N ARG A 57 -6.06 -12.01 -9.99
CA ARG A 57 -5.79 -12.96 -11.07
C ARG A 57 -5.15 -14.26 -10.57
N SER A 58 -4.29 -14.20 -9.57
CA SER A 58 -3.70 -15.40 -8.96
C SER A 58 -4.78 -16.21 -8.24
N ILE A 59 -5.65 -15.54 -7.47
CA ILE A 59 -6.77 -16.17 -6.75
C ILE A 59 -7.78 -16.79 -7.73
N SER A 60 -8.10 -16.11 -8.85
CA SER A 60 -8.97 -16.68 -9.89
C SER A 60 -8.39 -17.93 -10.54
N ARG A 61 -7.06 -18.11 -10.46
CA ARG A 61 -6.33 -19.31 -10.90
C ARG A 61 -6.04 -20.30 -9.76
N HIS A 62 -6.78 -20.19 -8.68
CA HIS A 62 -6.70 -21.09 -7.52
C HIS A 62 -5.38 -21.00 -6.71
N ILE A 63 -4.61 -19.92 -6.82
CA ILE A 63 -3.35 -19.76 -6.10
C ILE A 63 -3.39 -18.49 -5.25
N ASP A 64 -3.10 -18.62 -3.95
CA ASP A 64 -2.96 -17.51 -3.02
C ASP A 64 -1.53 -17.52 -2.42
N PHE A 65 -0.73 -16.53 -2.80
CA PHE A 65 0.63 -16.38 -2.29
C PHE A 65 0.66 -15.49 -1.06
N ALA A 66 1.40 -15.92 -0.05
CA ALA A 66 1.76 -15.13 1.10
C ALA A 66 3.25 -15.20 1.40
N VAL A 67 3.72 -14.23 2.15
CA VAL A 67 5.12 -14.12 2.54
C VAL A 67 5.23 -14.09 4.07
N GLY A 68 6.09 -14.97 4.60
CA GLY A 68 6.32 -15.09 6.03
C GLY A 68 5.17 -15.77 6.78
N TYR A 69 5.51 -16.35 7.92
CA TYR A 69 4.55 -17.06 8.78
C TYR A 69 4.01 -16.18 9.93
N THR A 70 4.65 -15.03 10.16
CA THR A 70 4.22 -14.11 11.22
C THR A 70 3.19 -13.14 10.65
N PRO A 71 2.08 -12.91 11.35
CA PRO A 71 1.07 -11.95 10.94
C PRO A 71 1.65 -10.56 10.74
N GLN A 72 1.19 -9.86 9.69
CA GLN A 72 1.47 -8.45 9.44
C GLN A 72 0.23 -7.64 9.75
N GLU A 73 0.42 -6.45 10.29
CA GLU A 73 -0.64 -5.44 10.47
C GLU A 73 -0.55 -4.45 9.31
N ILE A 74 -1.57 -4.44 8.46
CA ILE A 74 -1.59 -3.69 7.21
C ILE A 74 -2.77 -2.72 7.22
N THR A 75 -2.60 -1.57 6.61
CA THR A 75 -3.65 -0.57 6.37
C THR A 75 -3.82 -0.33 4.88
N PHE A 76 -5.02 0.02 4.48
CA PHE A 76 -5.38 0.25 3.08
C PHE A 76 -6.11 1.58 2.91
N VAL A 77 -6.14 2.08 1.69
CA VAL A 77 -6.98 3.19 1.29
C VAL A 77 -7.59 2.93 -0.09
N TYR A 78 -8.90 3.07 -0.19
CA TYR A 78 -9.57 2.99 -1.48
C TYR A 78 -9.29 4.25 -2.30
N VAL A 79 -9.08 4.09 -3.60
CA VAL A 79 -8.67 5.20 -4.48
C VAL A 79 -9.60 6.41 -4.40
N ARG A 80 -10.92 6.23 -4.22
CA ARG A 80 -11.86 7.35 -4.10
C ARG A 80 -11.67 8.13 -2.81
N ASP A 81 -11.35 7.46 -1.71
CA ASP A 81 -11.04 8.13 -0.44
C ASP A 81 -9.72 8.90 -0.54
N LEU A 82 -8.73 8.36 -1.25
CA LEU A 82 -7.50 9.10 -1.52
C LEU A 82 -7.78 10.36 -2.37
N VAL A 83 -8.62 10.27 -3.41
CA VAL A 83 -9.03 11.44 -4.20
C VAL A 83 -9.75 12.46 -3.31
N GLN A 84 -10.63 12.02 -2.40
CA GLN A 84 -11.26 12.92 -1.43
C GLN A 84 -10.20 13.65 -0.58
N ALA A 85 -9.20 12.92 -0.05
CA ALA A 85 -8.12 13.52 0.74
C ALA A 85 -7.33 14.57 -0.07
N ILE A 86 -7.02 14.28 -1.34
CA ILE A 86 -6.37 15.24 -2.25
C ILE A 86 -7.22 16.50 -2.42
N MET A 87 -8.50 16.36 -2.73
CA MET A 87 -9.39 17.51 -2.91
C MET A 87 -9.50 18.35 -1.64
N LYS A 88 -9.60 17.71 -0.48
CA LYS A 88 -9.63 18.40 0.81
C LYS A 88 -8.33 19.13 1.12
N SER A 89 -7.18 18.55 0.78
CA SER A 89 -5.88 19.20 1.00
C SER A 89 -5.69 20.50 0.19
N LEU A 90 -6.42 20.67 -0.91
CA LEU A 90 -6.38 21.90 -1.72
C LEU A 90 -7.21 23.05 -1.12
N THR A 91 -8.15 22.74 -0.24
CA THR A 91 -9.13 23.72 0.25
C THR A 91 -9.13 23.90 1.76
N ALA A 92 -8.56 22.99 2.52
CA ALA A 92 -8.51 23.06 3.98
C ALA A 92 -7.59 24.21 4.43
N PRO A 93 -8.05 25.10 5.31
CA PRO A 93 -7.23 26.20 5.80
C PRO A 93 -6.20 25.72 6.84
N GLY A 94 -5.01 26.34 6.85
CA GLY A 94 -4.00 26.11 7.88
C GLY A 94 -3.31 24.74 7.83
N VAL A 95 -3.36 24.06 6.69
CA VAL A 95 -2.74 22.74 6.49
C VAL A 95 -1.43 22.80 5.70
N GLU A 96 -1.02 23.97 5.33
CA GLU A 96 0.22 24.19 4.57
C GLU A 96 1.42 23.65 5.36
N ARG A 97 2.32 23.01 4.63
CA ARG A 97 3.55 22.39 5.14
C ARG A 97 3.35 21.23 6.12
N HIS A 98 2.14 20.69 6.22
CA HIS A 98 1.85 19.50 7.01
C HIS A 98 1.97 18.22 6.18
N ALA A 99 2.20 17.11 6.88
CA ALA A 99 2.19 15.76 6.31
C ALA A 99 1.08 14.93 6.98
N PHE A 100 0.37 14.12 6.19
CA PHE A 100 -0.75 13.32 6.66
C PHE A 100 -0.68 11.90 6.13
N PHE A 101 -0.81 10.91 7.01
CA PHE A 101 -1.15 9.56 6.58
C PHE A 101 -2.60 9.46 6.17
N ILE A 102 -2.86 8.69 5.09
CA ILE A 102 -4.21 8.47 4.55
C ILE A 102 -4.47 6.97 4.46
N SER A 103 -5.48 6.51 5.19
CA SER A 103 -5.99 5.13 5.18
C SER A 103 -7.49 5.12 5.48
N ASP A 104 -8.11 3.95 5.51
CA ASP A 104 -9.49 3.78 5.95
C ASP A 104 -9.64 3.78 7.49
N GLY A 105 -8.56 4.00 8.24
CA GLY A 105 -8.56 4.03 9.71
C GLY A 105 -8.62 2.66 10.38
N GLN A 106 -8.61 1.56 9.62
CA GLN A 106 -8.64 0.22 10.15
C GLN A 106 -7.32 -0.50 9.97
N THR A 107 -7.03 -1.44 10.85
CA THR A 107 -5.86 -2.32 10.76
C THR A 107 -6.30 -3.73 10.43
N TYR A 108 -5.71 -4.29 9.41
CA TYR A 108 -6.04 -5.61 8.88
C TYR A 108 -4.86 -6.58 9.01
N ASN A 109 -5.17 -7.86 9.11
CA ASN A 109 -4.15 -8.89 8.95
C ASN A 109 -3.76 -9.05 7.48
N SER A 110 -2.60 -9.67 7.22
CA SER A 110 -2.06 -9.85 5.87
C SER A 110 -2.93 -10.68 4.91
N ARG A 111 -3.93 -11.39 5.43
CA ARG A 111 -4.84 -12.21 4.64
C ARG A 111 -6.17 -11.53 4.31
N ALA A 112 -6.52 -10.46 5.02
CA ALA A 112 -7.83 -9.82 4.88
C ALA A 112 -8.16 -9.46 3.44
N PHE A 113 -7.21 -8.90 2.70
CA PHE A 113 -7.43 -8.52 1.30
C PHE A 113 -7.62 -9.74 0.40
N SER A 114 -6.80 -10.79 0.53
CA SER A 114 -6.93 -12.01 -0.28
C SER A 114 -8.20 -12.79 0.04
N ASP A 115 -8.62 -12.81 1.31
CA ASP A 115 -9.87 -13.47 1.71
C ASP A 115 -11.10 -12.75 1.15
N LEU A 116 -11.09 -11.40 1.12
CA LEU A 116 -12.16 -10.62 0.48
C LEU A 116 -12.17 -10.79 -1.04
N LEU A 117 -11.00 -10.79 -1.70
CA LEU A 117 -10.91 -11.09 -3.13
C LEU A 117 -11.49 -12.48 -3.45
N ARG A 118 -11.15 -13.48 -2.63
CA ARG A 118 -11.68 -14.82 -2.77
C ARG A 118 -13.21 -14.85 -2.67
N ALA A 119 -13.78 -14.15 -1.69
CA ALA A 119 -15.23 -14.07 -1.50
C ALA A 119 -15.91 -13.45 -2.74
N GLU A 120 -15.41 -12.33 -3.25
CA GLU A 120 -15.95 -11.64 -4.43
C GLU A 120 -15.76 -12.41 -5.76
N LEU A 121 -14.81 -13.34 -5.79
CA LEU A 121 -14.58 -14.24 -6.93
C LEU A 121 -15.39 -15.55 -6.85
N GLY A 122 -16.34 -15.66 -5.92
CA GLY A 122 -17.21 -16.83 -5.79
C GLY A 122 -16.62 -17.96 -4.95
N ASN A 123 -15.72 -17.65 -4.03
CA ASN A 123 -15.10 -18.61 -3.11
C ASN A 123 -14.41 -19.81 -3.80
N PRO A 124 -13.55 -19.61 -4.81
CA PRO A 124 -12.84 -20.72 -5.43
C PRO A 124 -12.02 -21.49 -4.37
N TRP A 125 -11.82 -22.79 -4.60
CA TRP A 125 -10.83 -23.50 -3.79
C TRP A 125 -9.45 -22.90 -4.03
N LEU A 126 -8.58 -22.84 -3.00
CA LEU A 126 -7.29 -22.19 -3.10
C LEU A 126 -6.18 -23.09 -2.60
N LEU A 127 -5.10 -23.17 -3.38
CA LEU A 127 -3.80 -23.60 -2.91
C LEU A 127 -3.09 -22.40 -2.28
N ARG A 128 -2.99 -22.38 -0.95
CA ARG A 128 -2.28 -21.33 -0.21
C ARG A 128 -0.81 -21.67 -0.10
N ILE A 129 0.04 -20.87 -0.74
CA ILE A 129 1.50 -21.02 -0.72
C ILE A 129 2.08 -19.91 0.16
N CYS A 130 2.75 -20.29 1.25
CA CYS A 130 3.44 -19.34 2.11
C CYS A 130 4.96 -19.48 1.91
N ALA A 131 5.58 -18.46 1.33
CA ALA A 131 7.01 -18.44 1.14
C ALA A 131 7.72 -17.93 2.42
N PRO A 132 8.68 -18.66 2.98
CA PRO A 132 9.46 -18.17 4.11
C PRO A 132 10.33 -16.98 3.68
N LEU A 133 10.56 -16.05 4.60
CA LEU A 133 11.31 -14.82 4.32
C LEU A 133 12.72 -15.06 3.79
N TRP A 134 13.41 -16.10 4.27
CA TRP A 134 14.74 -16.43 3.79
C TRP A 134 14.75 -16.86 2.31
N PHE A 135 13.71 -17.60 1.89
CA PHE A 135 13.55 -18.00 0.49
C PHE A 135 13.27 -16.80 -0.40
N LEU A 136 12.35 -15.92 0.02
CA LEU A 136 12.08 -14.67 -0.70
C LEU A 136 13.34 -13.82 -0.83
N ARG A 137 14.15 -13.70 0.24
CA ARG A 137 15.43 -12.97 0.22
C ARG A 137 16.38 -13.52 -0.82
N ALA A 138 16.53 -14.85 -0.87
CA ALA A 138 17.38 -15.52 -1.86
C ALA A 138 16.90 -15.26 -3.29
N VAL A 139 15.60 -15.43 -3.54
CA VAL A 139 14.99 -15.16 -4.87
C VAL A 139 15.18 -13.71 -5.29
N CYS A 140 14.92 -12.75 -4.42
CA CYS A 140 15.10 -11.32 -4.73
C CYS A 140 16.58 -10.97 -5.03
N ALA A 141 17.52 -11.54 -4.26
CA ALA A 141 18.95 -11.30 -4.46
C ALA A 141 19.45 -11.87 -5.80
N VAL A 142 19.09 -13.12 -6.10
CA VAL A 142 19.48 -13.79 -7.35
C VAL A 142 18.85 -13.07 -8.55
N ASN A 143 17.54 -12.83 -8.52
CA ASN A 143 16.83 -12.17 -9.61
C ASN A 143 17.34 -10.74 -9.83
N GLY A 144 17.57 -9.99 -8.76
CA GLY A 144 18.14 -8.64 -8.83
C GLY A 144 19.53 -8.62 -9.45
N THR A 145 20.38 -9.61 -9.14
CA THR A 145 21.73 -9.74 -9.69
C THR A 145 21.68 -10.08 -11.18
N ILE A 146 20.87 -11.08 -11.57
CA ILE A 146 20.71 -11.49 -12.96
C ILE A 146 20.18 -10.33 -13.81
N CYS A 147 19.13 -9.64 -13.36
CA CYS A 147 18.56 -8.52 -14.09
C CYS A 147 19.53 -7.36 -14.23
N ARG A 148 20.35 -7.07 -13.19
CA ARG A 148 21.41 -6.06 -13.28
C ARG A 148 22.46 -6.43 -14.33
N LEU A 149 22.90 -7.69 -14.39
CA LEU A 149 23.85 -8.18 -15.40
C LEU A 149 23.28 -8.10 -16.82
N LEU A 150 21.97 -8.28 -16.96
CA LEU A 150 21.28 -8.21 -18.26
C LEU A 150 20.82 -6.79 -18.63
N GLY A 151 21.12 -5.76 -17.81
CA GLY A 151 20.64 -4.39 -18.03
C GLY A 151 19.11 -4.24 -17.94
N LYS A 152 18.42 -5.16 -17.27
CA LYS A 152 16.96 -5.16 -17.11
C LYS A 152 16.54 -4.75 -15.72
N THR A 153 15.40 -4.07 -15.61
CA THR A 153 14.76 -3.80 -14.33
C THR A 153 13.85 -4.95 -13.90
N THR A 154 13.76 -5.22 -12.61
CA THR A 154 12.87 -6.22 -12.05
C THR A 154 12.09 -5.68 -10.86
N THR A 155 10.84 -6.09 -10.74
CA THR A 155 9.99 -5.77 -9.58
C THR A 155 10.33 -6.64 -8.35
N LEU A 156 10.93 -7.83 -8.55
CA LEU A 156 11.40 -8.72 -7.50
C LEU A 156 12.90 -8.46 -7.25
N ASN A 157 13.18 -7.46 -6.42
CA ASN A 157 14.52 -7.05 -6.02
C ASN A 157 14.63 -6.94 -4.48
N THR A 158 15.77 -6.53 -4.00
CA THR A 158 16.03 -6.36 -2.55
C THR A 158 15.06 -5.37 -1.89
N ASP A 159 14.68 -4.30 -2.59
CA ASP A 159 13.70 -3.33 -2.08
C ASP A 159 12.32 -3.98 -1.87
N LYS A 160 11.87 -4.82 -2.81
CA LYS A 160 10.60 -5.55 -2.66
C LYS A 160 10.65 -6.52 -1.47
N TYR A 161 11.81 -7.15 -1.22
CA TYR A 161 12.01 -7.96 -0.01
C TYR A 161 11.81 -7.15 1.27
N HIS A 162 12.43 -5.97 1.38
CA HIS A 162 12.29 -5.11 2.56
C HIS A 162 10.85 -4.68 2.80
N ILE A 163 10.13 -4.34 1.74
CA ILE A 163 8.69 -3.99 1.80
C ILE A 163 7.88 -5.18 2.32
N LEU A 164 8.07 -6.37 1.74
CA LEU A 164 7.29 -7.57 2.09
C LEU A 164 7.67 -8.14 3.46
N ALA A 165 8.87 -7.88 3.95
CA ALA A 165 9.33 -8.29 5.28
C ALA A 165 8.84 -7.36 6.41
N GLN A 166 8.39 -6.15 6.09
CA GLN A 166 7.88 -5.19 7.07
C GLN A 166 6.58 -5.70 7.69
N ARG A 167 6.47 -5.62 9.01
CA ARG A 167 5.35 -6.21 9.76
C ARG A 167 4.31 -5.21 10.22
N ASN A 168 4.73 -3.97 10.47
CA ASN A 168 3.87 -2.92 10.98
C ASN A 168 3.67 -1.83 9.92
N TRP A 169 2.47 -1.80 9.35
CA TRP A 169 2.02 -0.77 8.42
C TRP A 169 0.87 0.05 9.01
N ARG A 170 0.76 0.07 10.34
CA ARG A 170 -0.24 0.90 11.02
C ARG A 170 0.15 2.37 10.90
N CYS A 171 -0.84 3.21 10.71
CA CYS A 171 -0.64 4.65 10.65
C CYS A 171 -1.78 5.38 11.39
N ASP A 172 -1.45 6.49 12.02
CA ASP A 172 -2.41 7.39 12.63
C ASP A 172 -2.94 8.38 11.60
N ILE A 173 -4.24 8.33 11.33
CA ILE A 173 -4.95 9.27 10.45
C ILE A 173 -5.69 10.37 11.20
N THR A 174 -5.59 10.41 12.54
CA THR A 174 -6.26 11.41 13.35
C THR A 174 -5.95 12.86 12.92
N PRO A 175 -4.69 13.21 12.58
CA PRO A 175 -4.39 14.53 12.04
C PRO A 175 -5.13 14.83 10.72
N ALA A 176 -5.24 13.85 9.82
CA ALA A 176 -5.98 14.02 8.56
C ALA A 176 -7.48 14.25 8.82
N ILE A 177 -8.08 13.51 9.75
CA ILE A 177 -9.48 13.70 10.14
C ILE A 177 -9.69 15.10 10.71
N ARG A 178 -8.85 15.53 11.62
CA ARG A 178 -9.04 16.80 12.36
C ARG A 178 -8.75 18.03 11.51
N LEU A 179 -7.67 18.02 10.74
CA LEU A 179 -7.17 19.21 10.04
C LEU A 179 -7.66 19.28 8.59
N LEU A 180 -7.65 18.14 7.85
CA LEU A 180 -8.19 18.11 6.50
C LEU A 180 -9.72 17.91 6.45
N GLY A 181 -10.35 17.49 7.55
CA GLY A 181 -11.73 17.02 7.53
C GLY A 181 -11.90 15.74 6.70
N TYR A 182 -10.81 14.95 6.57
CA TYR A 182 -10.84 13.67 5.87
C TYR A 182 -11.75 12.69 6.60
N THR A 183 -12.60 11.99 5.85
CA THR A 183 -13.48 10.97 6.41
C THR A 183 -13.49 9.79 5.44
N PRO A 184 -12.88 8.64 5.79
CA PRO A 184 -12.97 7.43 4.99
C PRO A 184 -14.43 7.03 4.78
N GLN A 185 -14.83 6.80 3.54
CA GLN A 185 -16.20 6.45 3.18
C GLN A 185 -16.36 4.99 2.78
N TYR A 186 -15.24 4.34 2.45
CA TYR A 186 -15.21 2.96 2.00
C TYR A 186 -14.53 2.06 3.02
N SER A 187 -15.23 1.03 3.45
CA SER A 187 -14.59 -0.11 4.12
C SER A 187 -13.77 -0.91 3.10
N LEU A 188 -12.79 -1.69 3.59
CA LEU A 188 -12.01 -2.58 2.73
C LEU A 188 -12.91 -3.51 1.90
N GLN A 189 -13.96 -4.05 2.49
CA GLN A 189 -14.93 -4.92 1.82
C GLN A 189 -15.62 -4.22 0.65
N GLN A 190 -16.17 -3.02 0.87
CA GLN A 190 -16.85 -2.25 -0.18
C GLN A 190 -15.91 -1.90 -1.33
N GLY A 191 -14.70 -1.42 -1.01
CA GLY A 191 -13.72 -1.07 -2.03
C GLY A 191 -13.23 -2.28 -2.84
N VAL A 192 -13.04 -3.46 -2.20
CA VAL A 192 -12.70 -4.71 -2.91
C VAL A 192 -13.84 -5.15 -3.81
N GLN A 193 -15.09 -5.07 -3.35
CA GLN A 193 -16.26 -5.39 -4.15
C GLN A 193 -16.35 -4.54 -5.43
N GLU A 194 -16.24 -3.21 -5.30
CA GLU A 194 -16.23 -2.32 -6.46
C GLU A 194 -15.03 -2.59 -7.39
N THR A 195 -13.86 -2.88 -6.83
CA THR A 195 -12.64 -3.17 -7.59
C THR A 195 -12.80 -4.44 -8.43
N VAL A 196 -13.30 -5.52 -7.83
CA VAL A 196 -13.53 -6.80 -8.54
C VAL A 196 -14.64 -6.65 -9.58
N ALA A 197 -15.73 -5.94 -9.27
CA ALA A 197 -16.78 -5.63 -10.24
C ALA A 197 -16.21 -4.88 -11.46
N TRP A 198 -15.33 -3.92 -11.22
CA TRP A 198 -14.67 -3.20 -12.30
C TRP A 198 -13.75 -4.11 -13.14
N TYR A 199 -12.94 -4.98 -12.51
CA TYR A 199 -12.08 -5.92 -13.23
C TYR A 199 -12.90 -6.84 -14.14
N LYS A 200 -14.04 -7.36 -13.65
CA LYS A 200 -14.94 -8.20 -14.45
C LYS A 200 -15.56 -7.42 -15.62
N ALA A 201 -16.07 -6.21 -15.37
CA ALA A 201 -16.72 -5.38 -16.39
C ALA A 201 -15.77 -4.93 -17.53
N HIS A 202 -14.46 -4.87 -17.25
CA HIS A 202 -13.44 -4.45 -18.20
C HIS A 202 -12.58 -5.60 -18.74
N HIS A 203 -13.01 -6.85 -18.54
CA HIS A 203 -12.33 -8.06 -19.05
C HIS A 203 -10.87 -8.20 -18.55
N TRP A 204 -10.61 -7.76 -17.34
CA TRP A 204 -9.33 -8.01 -16.68
C TRP A 204 -9.30 -9.38 -16.00
N LEU A 205 -10.48 -9.85 -15.53
CA LEU A 205 -10.74 -11.17 -14.93
C LEU A 205 -11.76 -11.94 -15.76
#